data_8021a959e1349d0031ff4efdeca5512e
#
_entry.id   8021a959e1349d0031ff4efdeca5512e
#
_cell.length_a   1.000
_cell.length_b   1.000
_cell.length_c   1.000
_cell.angle_alpha   90.00
_cell.angle_beta   90.00
_cell.angle_gamma   90.00
#
_symmetry.space_group_name_H-M   'P 1'
#
loop_
_entity.id
_entity.type
_entity.pdbx_description
1 polymer ?
#
loop_
_entity_poly.entity_id
_entity_poly.type
_entity_poly.pdbx_seq_one_letter_code
_entity_poly.pdbx_strand_id
1 'polypeptide(L)'
;MEQTPRARYDEFAEQFTSVLYENWSDILQVINRQSPRIAALLRVATPSGFKRINGGWQIQVMTKRVVQRDKLRQPRDNEIVAQAIRAWAHTAAQLKLPRVTVNFET
;
A
#
# COMPACT_ATOMS: atom_id res chain seq x y z
N MET A 1 28.13 -11.96 -10.47
CA MET A 1 27.50 -12.64 -9.32
C MET A 1 26.00 -12.63 -9.51
N GLU A 2 25.40 -13.78 -9.66
CA GLU A 2 23.96 -13.87 -9.84
C GLU A 2 23.25 -13.59 -8.52
N GLN A 3 22.32 -12.66 -8.55
CA GLN A 3 21.48 -12.41 -7.40
C GLN A 3 20.45 -13.52 -7.25
N THR A 4 20.26 -14.01 -6.05
CA THR A 4 19.21 -14.98 -5.78
C THR A 4 17.84 -14.32 -6.00
N PRO A 5 16.80 -15.07 -6.38
CA PRO A 5 15.46 -14.51 -6.53
C PRO A 5 14.99 -13.75 -5.28
N ARG A 6 15.38 -14.24 -4.10
CA ARG A 6 15.05 -13.61 -2.81
C ARG A 6 15.63 -12.21 -2.68
N ALA A 7 16.90 -12.02 -3.08
CA ALA A 7 17.54 -10.69 -3.04
C ALA A 7 16.86 -9.70 -3.97
N ARG A 8 16.40 -10.14 -5.14
CA ARG A 8 15.66 -9.29 -6.07
C ARG A 8 14.33 -8.83 -5.49
N TYR A 9 13.63 -9.71 -4.78
CA TYR A 9 12.36 -9.36 -4.13
C TYR A 9 12.57 -8.34 -3.01
N ASP A 10 13.63 -8.48 -2.22
CA ASP A 10 13.94 -7.55 -1.15
C ASP A 10 14.26 -6.15 -1.69
N GLU A 11 15.05 -6.07 -2.76
CA GLU A 11 15.34 -4.80 -3.44
C GLU A 11 14.05 -4.15 -3.98
N PHE A 12 13.22 -4.94 -4.63
CA PHE A 12 11.95 -4.47 -5.16
C PHE A 12 11.05 -3.95 -4.04
N ALA A 13 10.97 -4.66 -2.92
CA ALA A 13 10.17 -4.26 -1.79
C ALA A 13 10.62 -2.91 -1.21
N GLU A 14 11.92 -2.69 -1.07
CA GLU A 14 12.46 -1.42 -0.60
C GLU A 14 12.15 -0.28 -1.57
N GLN A 15 12.40 -0.49 -2.85
CA GLN A 15 12.14 0.51 -3.88
C GLN A 15 10.66 0.84 -3.97
N PHE A 16 9.81 -0.16 -3.89
CA PHE A 16 8.36 0.05 -3.96
C PHE A 16 7.84 0.81 -2.76
N THR A 17 8.36 0.52 -1.57
CA THR A 17 8.00 1.27 -0.36
C THR A 17 8.36 2.75 -0.49
N SER A 18 9.56 3.04 -1.00
CA SER A 18 10.00 4.42 -1.24
C SER A 18 9.11 5.12 -2.27
N VAL A 19 8.78 4.44 -3.35
CA VAL A 19 7.88 4.98 -4.38
C VAL A 19 6.50 5.28 -3.80
N LEU A 20 5.95 4.39 -2.99
CA LEU A 20 4.68 4.63 -2.32
C LEU A 20 4.75 5.85 -1.38
N TYR A 21 5.81 5.95 -0.61
CA TYR A 21 6.00 7.06 0.32
C TYR A 21 6.05 8.40 -0.42
N GLU A 22 6.85 8.48 -1.47
CA GLU A 22 7.02 9.70 -2.26
C GLU A 22 5.74 10.13 -2.98
N ASN A 23 4.89 9.18 -3.33
CA ASN A 23 3.66 9.42 -4.10
C ASN A 23 2.39 9.24 -3.27
N TRP A 24 2.53 9.20 -1.94
CA TRP A 24 1.39 8.91 -1.06
C TRP A 24 0.26 9.92 -1.23
N SER A 25 0.58 11.20 -1.39
CA SER A 25 -0.45 12.22 -1.58
C SER A 25 -1.24 12.03 -2.87
N ASP A 26 -0.62 11.57 -3.95
CA ASP A 26 -1.30 11.27 -5.21
C ASP A 26 -2.25 10.08 -5.04
N ILE A 27 -1.81 9.05 -4.32
CA ILE A 27 -2.64 7.89 -4.02
C ILE A 27 -3.85 8.31 -3.19
N LEU A 28 -3.64 9.19 -2.21
CA LEU A 28 -4.73 9.72 -1.38
C LEU A 28 -5.75 10.50 -2.20
N GLN A 29 -5.32 11.23 -3.22
CA GLN A 29 -6.24 11.92 -4.12
C GLN A 29 -7.13 10.94 -4.90
N VAL A 30 -6.55 9.83 -5.35
CA VAL A 30 -7.31 8.78 -6.04
C VAL A 30 -8.35 8.19 -5.07
N ILE A 31 -7.96 7.90 -3.85
CA ILE A 31 -8.85 7.35 -2.84
C ILE A 31 -9.95 8.35 -2.47
N ASN A 32 -9.60 9.65 -2.38
CA ASN A 32 -10.55 10.70 -2.04
C ASN A 32 -11.71 10.80 -3.03
N ARG A 33 -11.49 10.47 -4.29
CA ARG A 33 -12.55 10.45 -5.30
C ARG A 33 -13.59 9.38 -5.03
N GLN A 34 -13.16 8.25 -4.45
CA GLN A 34 -14.06 7.13 -4.11
C GLN A 34 -14.61 7.24 -2.71
N SER A 35 -13.78 7.64 -1.74
CA SER A 35 -14.15 7.71 -0.33
C SER A 35 -13.34 8.79 0.39
N PRO A 36 -13.91 10.00 0.53
CA PRO A 36 -13.25 11.05 1.31
C PRO A 36 -12.98 10.65 2.75
N ARG A 37 -13.84 9.81 3.34
CA ARG A 37 -13.67 9.30 4.71
C ARG A 37 -12.39 8.47 4.84
N ILE A 38 -12.16 7.55 3.91
CA ILE A 38 -10.96 6.70 3.93
C ILE A 38 -9.71 7.55 3.68
N ALA A 39 -9.76 8.48 2.73
CA ALA A 39 -8.65 9.38 2.46
C ALA A 39 -8.27 10.20 3.70
N ALA A 40 -9.27 10.68 4.44
CA ALA A 40 -9.02 11.43 5.68
C ALA A 40 -8.31 10.57 6.72
N LEU A 41 -8.68 9.30 6.87
CA LEU A 41 -8.01 8.37 7.78
C LEU A 41 -6.55 8.12 7.37
N LEU A 42 -6.28 8.10 6.08
CA LEU A 42 -4.95 7.81 5.55
C LEU A 42 -4.01 9.02 5.55
N ARG A 43 -4.52 10.24 5.74
CA ARG A 43 -3.67 11.45 5.77
C ARG A 43 -2.62 11.40 6.88
N VAL A 44 -2.91 10.73 7.97
CA VAL A 44 -2.02 10.58 9.11
C VAL A 44 -1.36 9.20 9.15
N ALA A 45 -1.47 8.45 8.06
CA ALA A 45 -0.85 7.15 7.92
C ALA A 45 0.34 7.24 6.97
N THR A 46 1.29 6.31 7.10
CA THR A 46 2.51 6.29 6.30
C THR A 46 2.81 4.88 5.83
N PRO A 47 3.07 4.66 4.52
CA PRO A 47 3.54 3.36 4.07
C PRO A 47 4.90 3.06 4.70
N SER A 48 5.04 1.88 5.31
CA SER A 48 6.22 1.51 6.08
C SER A 48 6.95 0.29 5.56
N GLY A 49 6.31 -0.50 4.72
CA GLY A 49 6.94 -1.71 4.20
C GLY A 49 6.13 -2.38 3.12
N PHE A 50 6.77 -3.38 2.50
CA PHE A 50 6.19 -4.16 1.44
C PHE A 50 6.81 -5.54 1.50
N LYS A 51 6.02 -6.58 1.62
CA LYS A 51 6.54 -7.93 1.74
C LYS A 51 5.74 -8.93 0.92
N ARG A 52 6.38 -10.04 0.59
CA ARG A 52 5.75 -11.15 -0.09
C ARG A 52 4.98 -12.01 0.90
N ILE A 53 3.76 -12.36 0.54
CA ILE A 53 2.94 -13.30 1.29
C ILE A 53 2.48 -14.43 0.36
N ASN A 54 1.85 -15.46 0.91
CA ASN A 54 1.28 -16.54 0.11
C ASN A 54 0.26 -15.98 -0.91
N GLY A 55 0.57 -16.18 -2.19
CA GLY A 55 -0.33 -15.79 -3.28
C GLY A 55 -0.30 -14.31 -3.65
N GLY A 56 0.64 -13.51 -3.13
CA GLY A 56 0.70 -12.11 -3.51
C GLY A 56 1.65 -11.28 -2.67
N TRP A 57 1.31 -10.00 -2.55
CA TRP A 57 2.11 -8.99 -1.87
C TRP A 57 1.29 -8.30 -0.80
N GLN A 58 1.94 -7.90 0.27
CA GLN A 58 1.31 -7.14 1.35
C GLN A 58 2.04 -5.83 1.59
N ILE A 59 1.28 -4.73 1.54
CA ILE A 59 1.79 -3.39 1.83
C ILE A 59 1.52 -3.11 3.30
N GLN A 60 2.56 -2.67 4.02
CA GLN A 60 2.44 -2.29 5.43
C GLN A 60 2.23 -0.79 5.53
N VAL A 61 1.21 -0.37 6.27
CA VAL A 61 0.90 1.04 6.48
C VAL A 61 0.77 1.28 7.98
N MET A 62 1.55 2.23 8.49
CA MET A 62 1.50 2.62 9.89
C MET A 62 0.49 3.73 10.11
N THR A 63 -0.41 3.54 11.05
CA THR A 63 -1.36 4.55 11.50
C THR A 63 -0.95 5.09 12.86
N LYS A 64 -1.40 6.30 13.20
CA LYS A 64 -1.05 6.92 14.47
C LYS A 64 -1.92 6.42 15.63
N ARG A 65 -3.16 6.00 15.36
CA ARG A 65 -4.12 5.64 16.39
C ARG A 65 -4.76 4.30 16.10
N VAL A 66 -5.01 3.54 17.17
CA VAL A 66 -5.68 2.24 17.10
C VAL A 66 -7.05 2.33 16.43
N VAL A 67 -7.81 3.39 16.72
CA VAL A 67 -9.15 3.61 16.12
C VAL A 67 -9.05 3.70 14.59
N GLN A 68 -8.06 4.44 14.08
CA GLN A 68 -7.85 4.55 12.64
C GLN A 68 -7.47 3.20 12.02
N ARG A 69 -6.56 2.48 12.67
CA ARG A 69 -6.15 1.14 12.24
C ARG A 69 -7.35 0.20 12.15
N ASP A 70 -8.17 0.17 13.19
CA ASP A 70 -9.30 -0.76 13.25
C ASP A 70 -10.35 -0.44 12.18
N LYS A 71 -10.60 0.84 11.90
CA LYS A 71 -11.49 1.24 10.81
C LYS A 71 -10.95 0.82 9.44
N LEU A 72 -9.65 1.03 9.21
CA LEU A 72 -9.03 0.69 7.92
C LEU A 72 -8.89 -0.81 7.73
N ARG A 73 -8.89 -1.60 8.80
CA ARG A 73 -8.88 -3.07 8.74
C ARG A 73 -10.21 -3.68 8.33
N GLN A 74 -11.29 -2.91 8.30
CA GLN A 74 -12.57 -3.41 7.80
C GLN A 74 -12.41 -3.89 6.35
N PRO A 75 -12.91 -5.08 6.00
CA PRO A 75 -12.63 -5.68 4.68
C PRO A 75 -12.96 -4.78 3.51
N ARG A 76 -14.07 -4.06 3.58
CA ARG A 76 -14.49 -3.15 2.51
C ARG A 76 -13.53 -1.98 2.34
N ASP A 77 -13.14 -1.35 3.44
CA ASP A 77 -12.24 -0.20 3.41
C ASP A 77 -10.83 -0.63 2.99
N ASN A 78 -10.37 -1.76 3.49
CA ASN A 78 -9.09 -2.34 3.11
C ASN A 78 -9.03 -2.62 1.61
N GLU A 79 -10.09 -3.18 1.04
CA GLU A 79 -10.15 -3.50 -0.39
C GLU A 79 -10.11 -2.23 -1.25
N ILE A 80 -10.79 -1.17 -0.83
CA ILE A 80 -10.76 0.11 -1.55
C ILE A 80 -9.32 0.65 -1.62
N VAL A 81 -8.60 0.60 -0.51
CA VAL A 81 -7.20 1.06 -0.46
C VAL A 81 -6.32 0.18 -1.35
N ALA A 82 -6.46 -1.14 -1.26
CA ALA A 82 -5.67 -2.07 -2.06
C ALA A 82 -5.90 -1.86 -3.57
N GLN A 83 -7.15 -1.70 -3.99
CA GLN A 83 -7.48 -1.46 -5.39
C GLN A 83 -6.93 -0.12 -5.89
N ALA A 84 -7.00 0.91 -5.06
CA ALA A 84 -6.47 2.23 -5.42
C ALA A 84 -4.96 2.19 -5.62
N ILE A 85 -4.24 1.49 -4.75
CA ILE A 85 -2.80 1.33 -4.88
C ILE A 85 -2.44 0.54 -6.15
N ARG A 86 -3.15 -0.54 -6.44
CA ARG A 86 -2.94 -1.32 -7.66
C ARG A 86 -3.18 -0.49 -8.91
N ALA A 87 -4.27 0.26 -8.94
CA ALA A 87 -4.61 1.11 -10.08
C ALA A 87 -3.56 2.20 -10.28
N TRP A 88 -3.14 2.83 -9.19
CA TRP A 88 -2.09 3.84 -9.25
C TRP A 88 -0.76 3.25 -9.77
N ALA A 89 -0.36 2.10 -9.25
CA ALA A 89 0.88 1.44 -9.65
C ALA A 89 0.86 1.08 -11.14
N HIS A 90 -0.26 0.59 -11.63
CA HIS A 90 -0.42 0.24 -13.04
C HIS A 90 -0.35 1.47 -13.95
N THR A 91 -1.03 2.54 -13.58
CA THR A 91 -1.16 3.73 -14.42
C THR A 91 0.05 4.66 -14.33
N ALA A 92 0.48 4.99 -13.12
CA ALA A 92 1.52 6.00 -12.90
C ALA A 92 2.93 5.42 -12.91
N ALA A 93 3.12 4.23 -12.35
CA ALA A 93 4.43 3.59 -12.23
C ALA A 93 4.64 2.47 -13.25
N GLN A 94 3.64 2.16 -14.08
CA GLN A 94 3.65 1.09 -15.07
C GLN A 94 4.03 -0.28 -14.46
N LEU A 95 3.63 -0.50 -13.21
CA LEU A 95 3.88 -1.73 -12.48
C LEU A 95 2.62 -2.56 -12.40
N LYS A 96 2.66 -3.75 -12.98
CA LYS A 96 1.58 -4.70 -12.86
C LYS A 96 1.79 -5.55 -11.62
N LEU A 97 1.12 -5.17 -10.54
CA LEU A 97 1.21 -5.92 -9.30
C LEU A 97 0.31 -7.14 -9.34
N PRO A 98 0.76 -8.27 -8.80
CA PRO A 98 -0.11 -9.43 -8.58
C PRO A 98 -1.13 -9.10 -7.50
N ARG A 99 -1.67 -10.08 -6.84
CA ARG A 99 -2.59 -9.85 -5.74
C ARG A 99 -1.95 -9.00 -4.65
N VAL A 100 -2.61 -7.90 -4.27
CA VAL A 100 -2.12 -6.97 -3.24
C VAL A 100 -3.12 -6.91 -2.10
N THR A 101 -2.60 -7.02 -0.89
CA THR A 101 -3.35 -6.73 0.34
C THR A 101 -2.65 -5.62 1.10
N VAL A 102 -3.37 -4.96 2.00
CA VAL A 102 -2.81 -3.89 2.82
C VAL A 102 -3.01 -4.26 4.29
N ASN A 103 -1.94 -4.17 5.06
CA ASN A 103 -1.98 -4.39 6.50
C ASN A 103 -1.74 -3.08 7.23
N PHE A 104 -2.68 -2.69 8.08
CA PHE A 104 -2.59 -1.47 8.89
C PHE A 104 -2.12 -1.82 10.30
N GLU A 105 -1.10 -1.12 10.76
CA GLU A 105 -0.51 -1.28 12.08
C GLU A 105 -0.42 0.06 12.80
N THR A 106 -0.18 0.03 14.09
CA THR A 106 0.09 1.23 14.90
C THR A 106 1.44 1.12 15.58
#